data_897611aa0e604b7f093ea43c69f4075d
#
_entry.id   897611aa0e604b7f093ea43c69f4075d
#
_cell.length_a   1.000
_cell.length_b   1.000
_cell.length_c   1.000
_cell.angle_alpha   90.00
_cell.angle_beta   90.00
_cell.angle_gamma   90.00
#
_symmetry.space_group_name_H-M   'P 1'
#
loop_
_entity.id
_entity.type
_entity.pdbx_description
1 polymer ?
#
loop_
_entity_poly.entity_id
_entity_poly.type
_entity_poly.pdbx_seq_one_letter_code
_entity_poly.pdbx_strand_id
1 'polypeptide(L)'
;MKAITIKQPFASLIAAGLKEYEFRTWRTGYRGEVLIHAGKSVDAEAMKRFAGFGLEYPSGCILAKATLTDCVKVTEDFREELRRKNAPVYAGTTEAANWEGYGFKLENVQRLEPVYVNGMLGLWEYTPPDNLSIDP
;
A
#
# COMPACT_ATOMS: atom_id res chain seq x y z
N MET A 1 13.34 3.74 -10.63
CA MET A 1 12.60 4.12 -9.43
C MET A 1 11.98 2.90 -8.79
N LYS A 2 12.04 2.77 -7.48
CA LYS A 2 11.45 1.62 -6.81
C LYS A 2 9.93 1.64 -6.88
N ALA A 3 9.34 0.47 -7.05
CA ALA A 3 7.90 0.27 -7.04
C ALA A 3 7.55 -0.95 -6.18
N ILE A 4 6.35 -0.97 -5.66
CA ILE A 4 5.83 -2.09 -4.88
C ILE A 4 4.42 -2.42 -5.36
N THR A 5 4.16 -3.71 -5.57
CA THR A 5 2.86 -4.19 -6.04
C THR A 5 2.00 -4.59 -4.84
N ILE A 6 0.85 -3.94 -4.71
CA ILE A 6 -0.04 -4.10 -3.56
C ILE A 6 -1.42 -4.53 -4.06
N LYS A 7 -2.04 -5.49 -3.37
CA LYS A 7 -3.39 -5.94 -3.71
C LYS A 7 -4.41 -4.83 -3.51
N GLN A 8 -5.46 -4.83 -4.33
CA GLN A 8 -6.62 -4.01 -4.03
C GLN A 8 -7.51 -4.68 -2.98
N PRO A 9 -8.15 -3.93 -2.11
CA PRO A 9 -8.33 -2.46 -2.11
C PRO A 9 -7.19 -1.68 -1.46
N PHE A 10 -6.16 -2.35 -0.96
CA PHE A 10 -5.14 -1.73 -0.12
C PHE A 10 -4.32 -0.68 -0.87
N ALA A 11 -4.03 -0.91 -2.16
CA ALA A 11 -3.29 0.07 -2.96
C ALA A 11 -4.06 1.41 -3.04
N SER A 12 -5.36 1.36 -3.28
CA SER A 12 -6.19 2.57 -3.35
C SER A 12 -6.38 3.23 -1.99
N LEU A 13 -6.43 2.45 -0.91
CA LEU A 13 -6.48 3.00 0.44
C LEU A 13 -5.21 3.79 0.77
N ILE A 14 -4.05 3.29 0.33
CA ILE A 14 -2.79 4.00 0.49
C ILE A 14 -2.79 5.26 -0.37
N ALA A 15 -3.21 5.17 -1.62
CA ALA A 15 -3.27 6.31 -2.53
C ALA A 15 -4.20 7.42 -2.00
N ALA A 16 -5.27 7.05 -1.31
CA ALA A 16 -6.21 7.99 -0.72
C ALA A 16 -5.74 8.57 0.62
N GLY A 17 -4.62 8.10 1.15
CA GLY A 17 -4.11 8.55 2.45
C GLY A 17 -4.82 7.94 3.65
N LEU A 18 -5.65 6.91 3.44
CA LEU A 18 -6.40 6.26 4.50
C LEU A 18 -5.62 5.16 5.19
N LYS A 19 -4.65 4.58 4.51
CA LYS A 19 -3.81 3.51 5.04
C LYS A 19 -2.35 3.93 4.95
N GLU A 20 -1.67 3.96 6.10
CA GLU A 20 -0.30 4.46 6.22
C GLU A 20 0.76 3.38 6.07
N TYR A 21 0.40 2.13 6.35
CA TYR A 21 1.33 1.02 6.38
C TYR A 21 0.92 -0.07 5.42
N GLU A 22 1.92 -0.61 4.70
CA GLU A 22 1.79 -1.84 3.93
C GLU A 22 2.51 -2.96 4.68
N PHE A 23 1.88 -4.13 4.81
CA PHE A 23 2.40 -5.21 5.61
C PHE A 23 3.05 -6.29 4.76
N ARG A 24 4.27 -6.65 5.12
CA ARG A 24 5.06 -7.69 4.43
C ARG A 24 5.74 -8.61 5.45
N THR A 25 6.02 -9.83 5.04
CA THR A 25 6.69 -10.80 5.91
C THR A 25 8.21 -10.58 5.97
N TRP A 26 8.73 -9.71 5.14
CA TRP A 26 10.16 -9.43 5.03
C TRP A 26 10.45 -7.97 5.37
N ARG A 27 11.68 -7.72 5.83
CA ARG A 27 12.16 -6.39 6.20
C ARG A 27 12.91 -5.77 5.03
N THR A 28 12.83 -4.44 4.91
CA THR A 28 13.62 -3.71 3.94
C THR A 28 14.44 -2.62 4.60
N GLY A 29 15.67 -2.44 4.11
CA GLY A 29 16.51 -1.29 4.47
C GLY A 29 16.29 -0.09 3.56
N TYR A 30 15.51 -0.25 2.49
CA TYR A 30 15.28 0.86 1.55
C TYR A 30 14.48 1.97 2.21
N ARG A 31 14.91 3.20 1.99
CA ARG A 31 14.16 4.41 2.37
C ARG A 31 14.20 5.35 1.18
N GLY A 32 13.07 5.96 0.89
CA GLY A 32 12.97 6.90 -0.23
C GLY A 32 11.69 6.72 -1.02
N GLU A 33 11.64 7.33 -2.19
CA GLU A 33 10.45 7.31 -3.04
C GLU A 33 10.13 5.91 -3.55
N VAL A 34 8.85 5.61 -3.60
CA VAL A 34 8.34 4.34 -4.11
C VAL A 34 7.03 4.58 -4.85
N LEU A 35 6.90 3.93 -6.01
CA LEU A 35 5.66 3.94 -6.76
C LEU A 35 4.74 2.85 -6.23
N ILE A 36 3.48 3.18 -6.06
CA ILE A 36 2.45 2.24 -5.60
C ILE A 36 1.76 1.66 -6.82
N HIS A 37 1.96 0.37 -7.04
CA HIS A 37 1.36 -0.38 -8.14
C HIS A 37 0.23 -1.25 -7.60
N ALA A 38 -0.96 -1.11 -8.16
CA ALA A 38 -2.06 -1.99 -7.82
C ALA A 38 -1.96 -3.26 -8.65
N GLY A 39 -1.78 -4.39 -7.98
CA GLY A 39 -1.71 -5.68 -8.64
C GLY A 39 -3.05 -6.12 -9.21
N LYS A 40 -3.02 -7.19 -10.00
CA LYS A 40 -4.24 -7.80 -10.56
C LYS A 40 -4.98 -8.65 -9.54
N SER A 41 -4.29 -9.11 -8.49
CA SER A 41 -4.92 -9.84 -7.40
C SER A 41 -5.66 -8.89 -6.47
N VAL A 42 -6.83 -9.31 -6.02
CA VAL A 42 -7.64 -8.56 -5.08
C VAL A 42 -7.92 -9.40 -3.84
N ASP A 43 -8.07 -8.76 -2.71
CA ASP A 43 -8.60 -9.38 -1.50
C ASP A 43 -10.11 -9.21 -1.54
N ALA A 44 -10.83 -10.28 -1.91
CA ALA A 44 -12.27 -10.21 -2.15
C ALA A 44 -13.05 -9.79 -0.92
N GLU A 45 -12.66 -10.25 0.25
CA GLU A 45 -13.33 -9.88 1.51
C GLU A 45 -13.09 -8.42 1.86
N ALA A 46 -11.87 -7.95 1.74
CA ALA A 46 -11.55 -6.54 1.97
C ALA A 46 -12.25 -5.64 0.94
N MET A 47 -12.37 -6.08 -0.31
CA MET A 47 -13.12 -5.33 -1.32
C MET A 47 -14.57 -5.07 -0.89
N LYS A 48 -15.21 -6.06 -0.30
CA LYS A 48 -16.57 -5.89 0.25
C LYS A 48 -16.58 -4.90 1.41
N ARG A 49 -15.61 -5.02 2.29
CA ARG A 49 -15.51 -4.17 3.48
C ARG A 49 -15.30 -2.70 3.14
N PHE A 50 -14.58 -2.41 2.06
CA PHE A 50 -14.27 -1.04 1.65
C PHE A 50 -15.10 -0.54 0.47
N ALA A 51 -16.12 -1.28 0.05
CA ALA A 51 -16.96 -0.90 -1.09
C ALA A 51 -17.66 0.45 -0.89
N GLY A 52 -18.00 0.80 0.36
CA GLY A 52 -18.69 2.05 0.67
C GLY A 52 -17.80 3.27 0.85
N PHE A 53 -16.48 3.14 0.61
CA PHE A 53 -15.54 4.25 0.85
C PHE A 53 -15.49 5.27 -0.29
N GLY A 54 -16.21 5.04 -1.38
CA GLY A 54 -16.25 5.97 -2.51
C GLY A 54 -14.97 6.03 -3.32
N LEU A 55 -14.13 5.00 -3.23
CA LEU A 55 -12.88 4.93 -3.97
C LEU A 55 -13.01 4.07 -5.21
N GLU A 56 -12.17 4.34 -6.20
CA GLU A 56 -11.98 3.46 -7.33
C GLU A 56 -10.84 2.48 -7.02
N TYR A 57 -10.97 1.26 -7.52
CA TYR A 57 -10.00 0.20 -7.26
C TYR A 57 -9.46 -0.38 -8.58
N PRO A 58 -8.73 0.41 -9.39
CA PRO A 58 -8.17 -0.11 -10.63
C PRO A 58 -7.08 -1.14 -10.33
N SER A 59 -6.84 -2.06 -11.25
CA SER A 59 -5.81 -3.07 -11.11
C SER A 59 -4.85 -3.08 -12.29
N GLY A 60 -3.64 -3.58 -12.06
CA GLY A 60 -2.61 -3.66 -13.08
C GLY A 60 -1.99 -2.32 -13.44
N CYS A 61 -1.95 -1.37 -12.51
CA CYS A 61 -1.47 -0.02 -12.80
C CYS A 61 -0.74 0.62 -11.62
N ILE A 62 0.17 1.54 -11.95
CA ILE A 62 0.74 2.46 -10.97
C ILE A 62 -0.28 3.57 -10.75
N LEU A 63 -0.58 3.88 -9.49
CA LEU A 63 -1.63 4.85 -9.16
C LEU A 63 -1.21 5.91 -8.15
N ALA A 64 -0.02 5.79 -7.57
CA ALA A 64 0.47 6.78 -6.60
C ALA A 64 1.98 6.72 -6.47
N LYS A 65 2.54 7.77 -5.90
CA LYS A 65 3.93 7.84 -5.46
C LYS A 65 3.92 8.18 -3.97
N ALA A 66 4.78 7.53 -3.20
CA ALA A 66 4.91 7.77 -1.77
C ALA A 66 6.37 7.75 -1.38
N THR A 67 6.65 8.06 -0.11
CA THR A 67 7.97 7.90 0.47
C THR A 67 7.92 6.80 1.52
N LEU A 68 8.75 5.79 1.37
CA LEU A 68 8.93 4.76 2.38
C LEU A 68 9.87 5.32 3.44
N THR A 69 9.31 5.67 4.60
CA THR A 69 10.03 6.40 5.64
C THR A 69 10.48 5.51 6.80
N ASP A 70 9.84 4.35 6.98
CA ASP A 70 10.16 3.44 8.06
C ASP A 70 9.75 2.02 7.74
N CYS A 71 10.34 1.07 8.44
CA CYS A 71 10.01 -0.35 8.35
C CYS A 71 9.97 -0.88 9.78
N VAL A 72 8.77 -1.07 10.31
CA VAL A 72 8.54 -1.35 11.73
C VAL A 72 8.14 -2.80 11.91
N LYS A 73 8.76 -3.47 12.88
CA LYS A 73 8.33 -4.83 13.22
C LYS A 73 6.91 -4.80 13.79
N VAL A 74 6.05 -5.68 13.28
CA VAL A 74 4.66 -5.76 13.75
C VAL A 74 4.62 -6.52 15.07
N THR A 75 4.25 -5.81 16.14
CA THR A 75 4.04 -6.35 17.48
C THR A 75 2.57 -6.23 17.85
N GLU A 76 2.17 -6.85 18.95
CA GLU A 76 0.80 -6.71 19.46
C GLU A 76 0.48 -5.23 19.76
N ASP A 77 1.40 -4.53 20.39
CA ASP A 77 1.22 -3.12 20.72
C ASP A 77 1.07 -2.27 19.46
N PHE A 78 1.85 -2.56 18.43
CA PHE A 78 1.76 -1.86 17.16
C PHE A 78 0.40 -2.09 16.50
N ARG A 79 -0.08 -3.33 16.50
CA ARG A 79 -1.41 -3.67 15.95
C ARG A 79 -2.52 -2.93 16.68
N GLU A 80 -2.46 -2.89 18.01
CA GLU A 80 -3.45 -2.17 18.81
C GLU A 80 -3.44 -0.67 18.52
N GLU A 81 -2.26 -0.09 18.39
CA GLU A 81 -2.12 1.32 18.05
C GLU A 81 -2.75 1.63 16.70
N LEU A 82 -2.52 0.80 15.69
CA LEU A 82 -3.12 0.99 14.37
C LEU A 82 -4.64 0.89 14.43
N ARG A 83 -5.18 -0.08 15.16
CA ARG A 83 -6.62 -0.24 15.32
C ARG A 83 -7.26 0.96 16.02
N ARG A 84 -6.57 1.54 17.00
CA ARG A 84 -7.04 2.76 17.67
C ARG A 84 -7.07 3.96 16.73
N LYS A 85 -6.09 4.07 15.84
CA LYS A 85 -6.00 5.17 14.89
C LYS A 85 -7.07 5.10 13.82
N ASN A 86 -7.30 3.91 13.26
CA ASN A 86 -8.24 3.74 12.16
C ASN A 86 -8.74 2.30 12.11
N ALA A 87 -9.69 1.98 12.96
CA ALA A 87 -10.25 0.63 13.04
C ALA A 87 -10.83 0.13 11.70
N PRO A 88 -11.59 0.94 10.93
CA PRO A 88 -12.13 0.48 9.66
C PRO A 88 -11.06 0.00 8.67
N VAL A 89 -9.90 0.63 8.67
CA VAL A 89 -8.81 0.27 7.76
C VAL A 89 -8.00 -0.91 8.27
N TYR A 90 -7.69 -0.94 9.57
CA TYR A 90 -6.74 -1.92 10.11
C TYR A 90 -7.38 -3.13 10.76
N ALA A 91 -8.68 -3.12 11.00
CA ALA A 91 -9.38 -4.29 11.50
C ALA A 91 -9.28 -5.44 10.48
N GLY A 92 -8.99 -6.64 10.95
CA GLY A 92 -8.81 -7.80 10.09
C GLY A 92 -7.46 -7.90 9.42
N THR A 93 -6.60 -6.89 9.55
CA THR A 93 -5.26 -6.92 8.99
C THR A 93 -4.29 -7.39 10.07
N THR A 94 -3.51 -8.42 9.78
CA THR A 94 -2.51 -8.97 10.70
C THR A 94 -3.11 -9.41 12.05
N GLU A 95 -4.37 -9.89 12.05
CA GLU A 95 -5.07 -10.26 13.28
C GLU A 95 -4.62 -11.58 13.87
N ALA A 96 -4.03 -12.46 13.07
CA ALA A 96 -3.52 -13.73 13.61
C ALA A 96 -2.49 -13.43 14.68
N ALA A 97 -2.71 -13.95 15.89
CA ALA A 97 -1.86 -13.68 17.04
C ALA A 97 -0.39 -14.08 16.81
N ASN A 98 -0.16 -15.00 15.89
CA ASN A 98 1.17 -15.50 15.54
C ASN A 98 1.70 -14.95 14.21
N TRP A 99 1.03 -13.97 13.62
CA TRP A 99 1.52 -13.39 12.38
C TRP A 99 2.75 -12.53 12.67
N GLU A 100 3.82 -12.80 11.94
CA GLU A 100 5.07 -12.07 12.05
C GLU A 100 5.39 -11.36 10.75
N GLY A 101 5.85 -10.13 10.86
CA GLY A 101 6.22 -9.35 9.68
C GLY A 101 6.50 -7.90 10.02
N TYR A 102 6.43 -7.08 9.01
CA TYR A 102 6.85 -5.68 9.09
C TYR A 102 5.80 -4.77 8.45
N GLY A 103 5.68 -3.57 9.00
CA GLY A 103 4.88 -2.50 8.44
C GLY A 103 5.79 -1.49 7.75
N PHE A 104 5.59 -1.31 6.45
CA PHE A 104 6.29 -0.30 5.66
C PHE A 104 5.50 0.99 5.76
N LYS A 105 6.07 2.00 6.40
CA LYS A 105 5.40 3.29 6.55
C LYS A 105 5.53 4.09 5.26
N LEU A 106 4.38 4.51 4.73
CA LEU A 106 4.30 5.24 3.46
C LEU A 106 3.71 6.62 3.73
N GLU A 107 4.50 7.64 3.48
CA GLU A 107 4.15 9.04 3.74
C GLU A 107 4.26 9.85 2.46
N ASN A 108 3.80 11.10 2.50
CA ASN A 108 3.86 12.05 1.39
C ASN A 108 3.26 11.47 0.11
N VAL A 109 2.09 10.89 0.23
CA VAL A 109 1.44 10.20 -0.89
C VAL A 109 0.91 11.19 -1.89
N GLN A 110 1.24 10.98 -3.17
CA GLN A 110 0.70 11.75 -4.30
C GLN A 110 -0.01 10.78 -5.24
N ARG A 111 -1.27 11.07 -5.54
CA ARG A 111 -2.02 10.29 -6.53
C ARG A 111 -1.52 10.63 -7.92
N LEU A 112 -1.45 9.63 -8.77
CA LEU A 112 -1.03 9.77 -10.16
C LEU A 112 -2.14 9.29 -11.07
N GLU A 113 -2.16 9.78 -12.30
CA GLU A 113 -2.98 9.15 -13.32
C GLU A 113 -2.50 7.71 -13.51
N PRO A 114 -3.42 6.73 -13.58
CA PRO A 114 -3.02 5.33 -13.70
C PRO A 114 -2.11 5.07 -14.89
N VAL A 115 -1.02 4.37 -14.66
CA VAL A 115 -0.11 3.90 -15.69
C VAL A 115 -0.16 2.39 -15.71
N TYR A 116 -0.73 1.81 -16.75
CA TYR A 116 -0.96 0.37 -16.83
C TYR A 116 0.32 -0.35 -17.25
N VAL A 117 0.88 -1.08 -16.31
CA VAL A 117 2.11 -1.88 -16.49
C VAL A 117 2.01 -3.12 -15.62
N ASN A 118 2.74 -4.16 -16.00
CA ASN A 118 2.82 -5.37 -15.19
C ASN A 118 3.70 -5.11 -13.97
N GLY A 119 3.28 -5.67 -12.81
CA GLY A 119 4.05 -5.61 -11.58
C GLY A 119 5.00 -6.79 -11.45
N MET A 120 5.85 -6.70 -10.43
CA MET A 120 6.83 -7.74 -10.08
C MET A 120 6.80 -7.94 -8.58
N LEU A 121 7.50 -8.95 -8.08
CA LEU A 121 7.57 -9.25 -6.65
C LEU A 121 8.52 -8.29 -5.92
N GLY A 122 8.25 -8.05 -4.66
CA GLY A 122 9.09 -7.26 -3.77
C GLY A 122 9.15 -5.79 -4.15
N LEU A 123 10.29 -5.18 -3.86
CA LEU A 123 10.61 -3.83 -4.36
C LEU A 123 11.29 -4.01 -5.71
N TRP A 124 10.69 -3.49 -6.76
CA TRP A 124 11.18 -3.69 -8.12
C TRP A 124 11.46 -2.37 -8.79
N GLU A 125 12.32 -2.41 -9.82
CA GLU A 125 12.70 -1.20 -10.55
C GLU A 125 11.75 -0.93 -11.70
N TYR A 126 11.30 0.31 -11.79
CA TYR A 126 10.52 0.80 -12.90
C TYR A 126 11.12 2.12 -13.39
N THR A 127 11.26 2.27 -14.69
CA THR A 127 11.69 3.53 -15.30
C THR A 127 10.45 4.26 -15.78
N PRO A 128 9.98 5.27 -15.04
CA PRO A 128 8.79 5.99 -15.45
C PRO A 128 9.06 6.83 -16.69
N PRO A 129 8.01 7.16 -17.46
CA PRO A 129 8.14 8.16 -18.49
C PRO A 129 8.56 9.52 -17.89
N ASP A 130 9.13 10.40 -18.70
CA ASP A 130 9.72 11.66 -18.23
C ASP A 130 8.76 12.53 -17.40
N ASN A 131 7.46 12.38 -17.60
CA ASN A 131 6.46 13.14 -16.88
C ASN A 131 5.32 12.24 -16.40
N LEU A 132 5.39 11.83 -15.13
CA LEU A 132 4.24 11.23 -14.47
C LEU A 132 3.24 12.33 -14.14
N SER A 133 2.00 12.16 -14.58
CA SER A 133 0.96 13.13 -14.32
C SER A 133 0.38 12.94 -12.92
N ILE A 134 0.30 14.03 -12.17
CA ILE A 134 -0.36 14.05 -10.87
C ILE A 134 -1.87 14.07 -11.11
N ASP A 135 -2.60 13.21 -10.42
CA ASP A 135 -4.05 13.16 -10.47
C ASP A 135 -4.60 14.39 -9.73
N PRO A 136 -5.33 15.26 -10.43
CA PRO A 136 -5.88 16.49 -9.83
C PRO A 136 -6.94 16.25 -8.76
#